data_42640d4f172ee57b1a13e474f11fcf57
#
_entry.id   42640d4f172ee57b1a13e474f11fcf57
#
_cell.length_a   1.000
_cell.length_b   1.000
_cell.length_c   1.000
_cell.angle_alpha   90.00
_cell.angle_beta   90.00
_cell.angle_gamma   90.00
#
_symmetry.space_group_name_H-M   'P 1'
#
loop_
_entity.id
_entity.type
_entity.pdbx_description
1 polymer ?
#
loop_
_entity_poly.entity_id
_entity_poly.type
_entity_poly.pdbx_seq_one_letter_code
_entity_poly.pdbx_strand_id
1 'polypeptide(L)'
;MVRPKVASQVNRKKVLVTGGSGFLGAHVVDELLRAGHEVRIFDRVANPAHPELCHVGDICDIDECRKALAGMDVLMHLAAIYRDDVRPKSLYYKVNVDGTGTLLAAAGELGVDRVVFASSFSVYGLDNVAGGEESELAPVNDYGHSKLAAEKLIREWVAASPARSAAMVRPSVIFGPGNRGNVYVLLQQIASKFFVLLGSGSNPKSMAFVGNVAAFFAWLVERRADALEIYNYADKPDMTVREIVQLAGNTLGRSTPRVPLPKFAILGIGRAGNLVEHVTRRPFTINLERVRKFIADTSLPVERLSKSGWVAPFDFRKKFVETAAFEFGKNRKT
;
A
#
# COMPACT_ATOMS: atom_id res chain seq x y z
N MET A 1 13.47 17.59 14.42
CA MET A 1 12.53 17.50 15.53
C MET A 1 12.66 16.11 16.13
N VAL A 2 13.14 16.02 17.37
CA VAL A 2 13.32 14.75 18.10
C VAL A 2 11.93 14.30 18.56
N ARG A 3 11.51 13.10 18.15
CA ARG A 3 10.30 12.46 18.70
C ARG A 3 10.53 12.19 20.19
N PRO A 4 9.53 12.39 21.07
CA PRO A 4 9.64 11.97 22.45
C PRO A 4 9.87 10.45 22.49
N LYS A 5 10.92 10.01 23.20
CA LYS A 5 11.09 8.61 23.58
C LYS A 5 9.94 8.24 24.51
N VAL A 6 8.96 7.50 24.03
CA VAL A 6 8.04 6.77 24.88
C VAL A 6 8.83 5.58 25.42
N ALA A 7 9.38 5.74 26.62
CA ALA A 7 9.99 4.65 27.37
C ALA A 7 8.87 3.86 28.10
N SER A 8 8.03 3.14 27.35
CA SER A 8 7.36 1.95 27.83
C SER A 8 8.31 0.78 27.57
N GLN A 9 8.40 -0.18 28.50
CA GLN A 9 9.14 -1.43 28.24
C GLN A 9 8.51 -2.09 27.00
N VAL A 10 9.13 -1.88 25.83
CA VAL A 10 8.69 -2.50 24.58
C VAL A 10 8.86 -4.00 24.77
N ASN A 11 7.76 -4.75 24.70
CA ASN A 11 7.82 -6.21 24.71
C ASN A 11 8.44 -6.64 23.37
N ARG A 12 9.77 -6.85 23.39
CA ARG A 12 10.55 -7.22 22.21
C ARG A 12 9.96 -8.48 21.56
N LYS A 13 9.57 -8.40 20.30
CA LYS A 13 9.05 -9.50 19.49
C LYS A 13 10.02 -9.87 18.38
N LYS A 14 9.98 -11.14 17.98
CA LYS A 14 10.65 -11.64 16.78
C LYS A 14 9.65 -11.61 15.62
N VAL A 15 9.89 -10.77 14.64
CA VAL A 15 8.96 -10.49 13.54
C VAL A 15 9.54 -10.96 12.22
N LEU A 16 8.86 -11.90 11.55
CA LEU A 16 9.13 -12.20 10.16
C LEU A 16 8.42 -11.19 9.27
N VAL A 17 9.15 -10.48 8.42
CA VAL A 17 8.59 -9.54 7.43
C VAL A 17 8.75 -10.14 6.04
N THR A 18 7.65 -10.65 5.46
CA THR A 18 7.67 -11.07 4.06
C THR A 18 7.49 -9.85 3.14
N GLY A 19 8.19 -9.82 2.03
CA GLY A 19 8.21 -8.64 1.16
C GLY A 19 9.01 -7.47 1.77
N GLY A 20 9.90 -7.75 2.72
CA GLY A 20 10.69 -6.75 3.44
C GLY A 20 11.73 -6.01 2.59
N SER A 21 12.02 -6.49 1.38
CA SER A 21 12.86 -5.80 0.40
C SER A 21 12.06 -4.87 -0.53
N GLY A 22 10.72 -4.92 -0.47
CA GLY A 22 9.83 -4.07 -1.25
C GLY A 22 9.73 -2.65 -0.67
N PHE A 23 9.04 -1.75 -1.41
CA PHE A 23 8.91 -0.34 -1.04
C PHE A 23 8.32 -0.14 0.38
N LEU A 24 7.16 -0.71 0.68
CA LEU A 24 6.57 -0.63 2.02
C LEU A 24 7.38 -1.43 3.03
N GLY A 25 7.81 -2.65 2.64
CA GLY A 25 8.50 -3.57 3.53
C GLY A 25 9.80 -3.01 4.10
N ALA A 26 10.63 -2.34 3.30
CA ALA A 26 11.85 -1.71 3.77
C ALA A 26 11.58 -0.66 4.87
N HIS A 27 10.56 0.18 4.70
CA HIS A 27 10.17 1.16 5.72
C HIS A 27 9.60 0.49 6.99
N VAL A 28 8.86 -0.62 6.84
CA VAL A 28 8.34 -1.40 7.99
C VAL A 28 9.49 -2.04 8.75
N VAL A 29 10.47 -2.63 8.07
CA VAL A 29 11.69 -3.17 8.69
C VAL A 29 12.40 -2.10 9.51
N ASP A 30 12.63 -0.92 8.94
CA ASP A 30 13.27 0.19 9.65
C ASP A 30 12.49 0.63 10.91
N GLU A 31 11.14 0.69 10.83
CA GLU A 31 10.31 1.07 11.98
C GLU A 31 10.33 -0.02 13.07
N LEU A 32 10.28 -1.29 12.71
CA LEU A 32 10.37 -2.41 13.66
C LEU A 32 11.72 -2.46 14.38
N LEU A 33 12.82 -2.29 13.65
CA LEU A 33 14.16 -2.21 14.22
C LEU A 33 14.30 -1.01 15.17
N ARG A 34 13.74 0.15 14.79
CA ARG A 34 13.73 1.36 15.62
C ARG A 34 12.91 1.18 16.89
N ALA A 35 11.80 0.42 16.82
CA ALA A 35 11.00 0.04 17.98
C ALA A 35 11.69 -1.00 18.90
N GLY A 36 12.81 -1.59 18.48
CA GLY A 36 13.60 -2.54 19.27
C GLY A 36 13.19 -4.01 19.06
N HIS A 37 12.38 -4.31 18.04
CA HIS A 37 12.05 -5.69 17.69
C HIS A 37 13.23 -6.41 17.02
N GLU A 38 13.23 -7.73 17.08
CA GLU A 38 14.10 -8.57 16.26
C GLU A 38 13.39 -8.86 14.93
N VAL A 39 14.07 -8.59 13.82
CA VAL A 39 13.47 -8.70 12.49
C VAL A 39 14.21 -9.74 11.67
N ARG A 40 13.44 -10.61 11.00
CA ARG A 40 13.90 -11.41 9.87
C ARG A 40 13.12 -11.00 8.63
N ILE A 41 13.82 -10.79 7.53
CA ILE A 41 13.24 -10.48 6.23
C ILE A 41 13.11 -11.77 5.44
N PHE A 42 11.96 -12.01 4.82
CA PHE A 42 11.75 -13.11 3.87
C PHE A 42 11.28 -12.54 2.54
N ASP A 43 12.15 -12.57 1.55
CA ASP A 43 11.87 -12.01 0.23
C ASP A 43 12.61 -12.80 -0.86
N ARG A 44 12.22 -12.64 -2.11
CA ARG A 44 12.89 -13.25 -3.27
C ARG A 44 14.23 -12.59 -3.60
N VAL A 45 14.45 -11.39 -3.06
CA VAL A 45 15.69 -10.64 -3.21
C VAL A 45 16.16 -10.12 -1.84
N ALA A 46 17.47 -10.01 -1.64
CA ALA A 46 18.00 -9.45 -0.41
C ALA A 46 17.63 -7.97 -0.28
N ASN A 47 17.37 -7.51 0.95
CA ASN A 47 17.18 -6.10 1.25
C ASN A 47 18.55 -5.39 1.21
N PRO A 48 18.72 -4.34 0.38
CA PRO A 48 20.03 -3.68 0.24
C PRO A 48 20.53 -2.99 1.52
N ALA A 49 19.61 -2.54 2.39
CA ALA A 49 19.95 -1.86 3.63
C ALA A 49 20.25 -2.83 4.78
N HIS A 50 19.67 -4.03 4.75
CA HIS A 50 19.76 -5.03 5.81
C HIS A 50 19.95 -6.44 5.23
N PRO A 51 21.00 -6.69 4.44
CA PRO A 51 21.21 -7.99 3.80
C PRO A 51 21.43 -9.14 4.81
N GLU A 52 21.98 -8.83 5.97
CA GLU A 52 22.24 -9.77 7.07
C GLU A 52 20.95 -10.29 7.74
N LEU A 53 19.84 -9.58 7.62
CA LEU A 53 18.54 -9.98 8.16
C LEU A 53 17.73 -10.82 7.17
N CYS A 54 18.24 -11.02 5.94
CA CYS A 54 17.48 -11.62 4.87
C CYS A 54 17.62 -13.15 4.82
N HIS A 55 16.47 -13.81 4.81
CA HIS A 55 16.29 -15.14 4.27
C HIS A 55 15.73 -14.99 2.85
N VAL A 56 16.52 -15.33 1.85
CA VAL A 56 16.10 -15.24 0.43
C VAL A 56 15.38 -16.55 0.04
N GLY A 57 14.12 -16.40 -0.41
CA GLY A 57 13.30 -17.56 -0.78
C GLY A 57 11.93 -17.15 -1.33
N ASP A 58 11.08 -18.13 -1.66
CA ASP A 58 9.74 -17.92 -2.23
C ASP A 58 8.66 -18.32 -1.22
N ILE A 59 7.69 -17.44 -0.99
CA ILE A 59 6.55 -17.70 -0.10
C ILE A 59 5.64 -18.84 -0.59
N CYS A 60 5.79 -19.26 -1.85
CA CYS A 60 5.08 -20.43 -2.40
C CYS A 60 5.79 -21.76 -2.08
N ASP A 61 6.97 -21.73 -1.47
CA ASP A 61 7.71 -22.90 -1.02
C ASP A 61 7.52 -23.10 0.48
N ILE A 62 6.89 -24.24 0.86
CA ILE A 62 6.54 -24.52 2.26
C ILE A 62 7.78 -24.71 3.14
N ASP A 63 8.85 -25.32 2.61
CA ASP A 63 10.07 -25.57 3.39
C ASP A 63 10.85 -24.28 3.63
N GLU A 64 10.88 -23.38 2.65
CA GLU A 64 11.44 -22.02 2.83
C GLU A 64 10.59 -21.21 3.82
N CYS A 65 9.26 -21.32 3.77
CA CYS A 65 8.36 -20.67 4.76
C CYS A 65 8.63 -21.19 6.18
N ARG A 66 8.78 -22.51 6.36
CA ARG A 66 9.11 -23.11 7.68
C ARG A 66 10.45 -22.60 8.22
N LYS A 67 11.48 -22.56 7.39
CA LYS A 67 12.81 -22.04 7.78
C LYS A 67 12.71 -20.55 8.19
N ALA A 68 12.00 -19.76 7.39
CA ALA A 68 11.83 -18.33 7.66
C ALA A 68 11.04 -18.05 8.95
N LEU A 69 9.98 -18.82 9.24
CA LEU A 69 9.11 -18.65 10.40
C LEU A 69 9.66 -19.26 11.70
N ALA A 70 10.66 -20.14 11.63
CA ALA A 70 11.19 -20.82 12.81
C ALA A 70 11.64 -19.83 13.89
N GLY A 71 11.03 -19.94 15.08
CA GLY A 71 11.31 -19.11 16.23
C GLY A 71 10.81 -17.67 16.17
N MET A 72 9.89 -17.35 15.25
CA MET A 72 9.24 -16.04 15.17
C MET A 72 7.97 -15.96 16.03
N ASP A 73 7.65 -14.76 16.54
CA ASP A 73 6.44 -14.48 17.31
C ASP A 73 5.30 -13.95 16.44
N VAL A 74 5.65 -13.23 15.36
CA VAL A 74 4.70 -12.50 14.51
C VAL A 74 5.07 -12.69 13.04
N LEU A 75 4.07 -12.99 12.22
CA LEU A 75 4.16 -12.94 10.76
C LEU A 75 3.62 -11.57 10.26
N MET A 76 4.51 -10.69 9.80
CA MET A 76 4.19 -9.47 9.08
C MET A 76 4.19 -9.76 7.58
N HIS A 77 3.01 -10.00 7.01
CA HIS A 77 2.87 -10.44 5.62
C HIS A 77 2.60 -9.26 4.67
N LEU A 78 3.67 -8.80 4.00
CA LEU A 78 3.62 -7.68 3.05
C LEU A 78 3.94 -8.12 1.60
N ALA A 79 4.46 -9.33 1.41
CA ALA A 79 4.77 -9.85 0.08
C ALA A 79 3.51 -9.95 -0.78
N ALA A 80 3.55 -9.35 -1.96
CA ALA A 80 2.48 -9.44 -2.94
C ALA A 80 2.94 -9.00 -4.33
N ILE A 81 2.29 -9.53 -5.35
CA ILE A 81 2.28 -8.93 -6.68
C ILE A 81 1.18 -7.87 -6.69
N TYR A 82 1.55 -6.59 -6.95
CA TYR A 82 0.64 -5.45 -6.89
C TYR A 82 0.58 -4.59 -8.17
N ARG A 83 1.50 -4.78 -9.13
CA ARG A 83 1.55 -4.01 -10.37
C ARG A 83 0.41 -4.43 -11.30
N ASP A 84 -0.24 -3.48 -11.97
CA ASP A 84 -1.39 -3.74 -12.85
C ASP A 84 -1.03 -4.43 -14.18
N ASP A 85 0.26 -4.44 -14.55
CA ASP A 85 0.78 -4.91 -15.84
C ASP A 85 1.34 -6.34 -15.84
N VAL A 86 1.14 -7.09 -14.75
CA VAL A 86 1.70 -8.45 -14.61
C VAL A 86 1.01 -9.44 -15.54
N ARG A 87 1.81 -10.26 -16.19
CA ARG A 87 1.37 -11.36 -17.08
C ARG A 87 2.20 -12.61 -16.82
N PRO A 88 1.64 -13.80 -16.82
CA PRO A 88 0.20 -14.08 -16.88
C PRO A 88 -0.52 -13.66 -15.59
N LYS A 89 -1.81 -13.36 -15.68
CA LYS A 89 -2.63 -12.91 -14.54
C LYS A 89 -2.74 -13.94 -13.41
N SER A 90 -2.56 -15.21 -13.70
CA SER A 90 -2.49 -16.30 -12.71
C SER A 90 -1.41 -16.08 -11.64
N LEU A 91 -0.39 -15.27 -11.91
CA LEU A 91 0.66 -14.94 -10.95
C LEU A 91 0.12 -14.17 -9.73
N TYR A 92 -0.94 -13.36 -9.89
CA TYR A 92 -1.58 -12.71 -8.74
C TYR A 92 -2.13 -13.75 -7.76
N TYR A 93 -2.78 -14.79 -8.27
CA TYR A 93 -3.36 -15.85 -7.43
C TYR A 93 -2.28 -16.74 -6.86
N LYS A 94 -1.32 -17.17 -7.66
CA LYS A 94 -0.20 -17.99 -7.20
C LYS A 94 0.56 -17.34 -6.02
N VAL A 95 0.92 -16.06 -6.14
CA VAL A 95 1.72 -15.40 -5.10
C VAL A 95 0.83 -14.89 -3.97
N ASN A 96 -0.26 -14.15 -4.29
CA ASN A 96 -1.03 -13.48 -3.25
C ASN A 96 -2.01 -14.41 -2.52
N VAL A 97 -2.41 -15.53 -3.14
CA VAL A 97 -3.35 -16.49 -2.53
C VAL A 97 -2.63 -17.75 -2.09
N ASP A 98 -2.02 -18.51 -3.03
CA ASP A 98 -1.37 -19.78 -2.68
C ASP A 98 -0.18 -19.51 -1.73
N GLY A 99 0.65 -18.47 -2.01
CA GLY A 99 1.73 -18.07 -1.12
C GLY A 99 1.25 -17.66 0.27
N THR A 100 0.11 -16.95 0.38
CA THR A 100 -0.50 -16.65 1.69
C THR A 100 -0.93 -17.94 2.39
N GLY A 101 -1.57 -18.87 1.68
CA GLY A 101 -1.97 -20.18 2.23
C GLY A 101 -0.77 -20.97 2.75
N THR A 102 0.32 -21.01 1.99
CA THR A 102 1.58 -21.68 2.37
C THR A 102 2.18 -21.06 3.65
N LEU A 103 2.24 -19.73 3.73
CA LEU A 103 2.72 -19.04 4.93
C LEU A 103 1.85 -19.32 6.16
N LEU A 104 0.52 -19.31 6.01
CA LEU A 104 -0.41 -19.57 7.11
C LEU A 104 -0.34 -21.03 7.60
N ALA A 105 -0.11 -21.99 6.68
CA ALA A 105 0.11 -23.39 7.04
C ALA A 105 1.38 -23.54 7.87
N ALA A 106 2.52 -23.01 7.39
CA ALA A 106 3.78 -23.02 8.12
C ALA A 106 3.70 -22.29 9.48
N ALA A 107 3.00 -21.14 9.54
CA ALA A 107 2.78 -20.42 10.79
C ALA A 107 1.99 -21.26 11.80
N GLY A 108 0.92 -21.93 11.36
CA GLY A 108 0.14 -22.82 12.21
C GLY A 108 0.92 -24.04 12.74
N GLU A 109 1.79 -24.64 11.91
CA GLU A 109 2.67 -25.76 12.32
C GLU A 109 3.71 -25.33 13.37
N LEU A 110 4.19 -24.09 13.30
CA LEU A 110 5.28 -23.58 14.16
C LEU A 110 4.76 -22.77 15.37
N GLY A 111 3.43 -22.68 15.56
CA GLY A 111 2.85 -21.93 16.67
C GLY A 111 3.02 -20.40 16.56
N VAL A 112 3.13 -19.87 15.35
CA VAL A 112 3.15 -18.42 15.10
C VAL A 112 1.69 -17.97 14.97
N ASP A 113 1.09 -17.56 16.08
CA ASP A 113 -0.36 -17.31 16.19
C ASP A 113 -0.77 -15.85 15.93
N ARG A 114 0.17 -14.97 15.57
CA ARG A 114 -0.11 -13.56 15.23
C ARG A 114 0.28 -13.23 13.81
N VAL A 115 -0.69 -12.74 13.01
CA VAL A 115 -0.49 -12.27 11.64
C VAL A 115 -0.84 -10.79 11.54
N VAL A 116 0.02 -9.99 10.89
CA VAL A 116 -0.30 -8.63 10.45
C VAL A 116 -0.18 -8.59 8.92
N PHE A 117 -1.28 -8.30 8.24
CA PHE A 117 -1.39 -8.46 6.79
C PHE A 117 -1.64 -7.15 6.06
N ALA A 118 -0.85 -6.90 5.03
CA ALA A 118 -1.11 -5.81 4.09
C ALA A 118 -2.11 -6.26 3.02
N SER A 119 -3.38 -5.90 3.21
CA SER A 119 -4.41 -5.96 2.19
C SER A 119 -4.36 -4.71 1.30
N SER A 120 -5.48 -4.26 0.77
CA SER A 120 -5.59 -3.08 -0.09
C SER A 120 -7.03 -2.55 -0.08
N PHE A 121 -7.21 -1.23 -0.24
CA PHE A 121 -8.54 -0.66 -0.53
C PHE A 121 -9.13 -1.14 -1.86
N SER A 122 -8.32 -1.75 -2.75
CA SER A 122 -8.79 -2.34 -4.01
C SER A 122 -9.80 -3.48 -3.85
N VAL A 123 -9.96 -4.02 -2.64
CA VAL A 123 -10.99 -5.04 -2.32
C VAL A 123 -12.41 -4.47 -2.36
N TYR A 124 -12.59 -3.14 -2.23
CA TYR A 124 -13.91 -2.50 -2.30
C TYR A 124 -14.43 -2.26 -3.71
N GLY A 125 -13.53 -2.21 -4.70
CA GLY A 125 -13.87 -1.72 -6.04
C GLY A 125 -13.89 -0.19 -6.10
N LEU A 126 -14.59 0.37 -7.08
CA LEU A 126 -14.64 1.83 -7.29
C LEU A 126 -15.82 2.51 -6.59
N ASP A 127 -16.93 1.80 -6.36
CA ASP A 127 -18.20 2.41 -5.96
C ASP A 127 -18.59 2.11 -4.49
N ASN A 128 -17.91 1.17 -3.82
CA ASN A 128 -18.31 0.66 -2.50
C ASN A 128 -17.44 1.15 -1.33
N VAL A 129 -16.62 2.19 -1.53
CA VAL A 129 -15.67 2.66 -0.52
C VAL A 129 -16.34 3.40 0.65
N ALA A 130 -17.52 3.98 0.43
CA ALA A 130 -18.17 4.91 1.35
C ALA A 130 -18.58 4.30 2.71
N GLY A 131 -18.83 2.99 2.79
CA GLY A 131 -19.27 2.30 4.02
C GLY A 131 -18.15 1.89 4.97
N GLY A 132 -16.90 2.22 4.66
CA GLY A 132 -15.75 1.86 5.50
C GLY A 132 -15.43 0.36 5.51
N GLU A 133 -14.92 -0.14 6.65
CA GLU A 133 -14.47 -1.53 6.79
C GLU A 133 -15.60 -2.57 6.66
N GLU A 134 -16.85 -2.15 6.85
CA GLU A 134 -18.05 -3.00 6.73
C GLU A 134 -18.68 -2.95 5.33
N SER A 135 -18.15 -2.17 4.40
CA SER A 135 -18.65 -2.11 3.03
C SER A 135 -18.58 -3.48 2.35
N GLU A 136 -19.51 -3.69 1.43
CA GLU A 136 -19.45 -4.81 0.50
C GLU A 136 -18.13 -4.81 -0.27
N LEU A 137 -17.50 -5.98 -0.40
CA LEU A 137 -16.23 -6.16 -1.08
C LEU A 137 -16.50 -6.62 -2.53
N ALA A 138 -16.22 -5.74 -3.50
CA ALA A 138 -16.48 -5.95 -4.92
C ALA A 138 -15.28 -5.53 -5.79
N PRO A 139 -14.15 -6.23 -5.67
CA PRO A 139 -12.94 -5.89 -6.43
C PRO A 139 -13.19 -5.95 -7.94
N VAL A 140 -12.53 -5.05 -8.70
CA VAL A 140 -12.73 -4.92 -10.15
C VAL A 140 -11.54 -5.40 -11.00
N ASN A 141 -10.47 -5.86 -10.36
CA ASN A 141 -9.29 -6.37 -11.06
C ASN A 141 -8.66 -7.56 -10.33
N ASP A 142 -7.77 -8.31 -11.03
CA ASP A 142 -7.15 -9.53 -10.50
C ASP A 142 -6.37 -9.28 -9.20
N TYR A 143 -5.73 -8.12 -9.06
CA TYR A 143 -5.06 -7.73 -7.82
C TYR A 143 -6.04 -7.63 -6.65
N GLY A 144 -7.13 -6.87 -6.80
CA GLY A 144 -8.17 -6.74 -5.77
C GLY A 144 -8.80 -8.08 -5.43
N HIS A 145 -9.14 -8.91 -6.44
CA HIS A 145 -9.66 -10.26 -6.22
C HIS A 145 -8.68 -11.16 -5.45
N SER A 146 -7.40 -11.12 -5.80
CA SER A 146 -6.37 -11.91 -5.09
C SER A 146 -6.17 -11.46 -3.64
N LYS A 147 -6.23 -10.14 -3.37
CA LYS A 147 -6.14 -9.63 -1.98
C LYS A 147 -7.37 -10.02 -1.16
N LEU A 148 -8.57 -9.97 -1.76
CA LEU A 148 -9.79 -10.44 -1.10
C LEU A 148 -9.75 -11.94 -0.79
N ALA A 149 -9.26 -12.76 -1.72
CA ALA A 149 -9.08 -14.19 -1.50
C ALA A 149 -8.07 -14.47 -0.37
N ALA A 150 -6.98 -13.72 -0.29
CA ALA A 150 -6.01 -13.80 0.80
C ALA A 150 -6.63 -13.40 2.16
N GLU A 151 -7.45 -12.33 2.21
CA GLU A 151 -8.21 -11.97 3.43
C GLU A 151 -9.12 -13.12 3.91
N LYS A 152 -9.74 -13.84 2.97
CA LYS A 152 -10.58 -15.00 3.31
C LYS A 152 -9.76 -16.11 3.96
N LEU A 153 -8.61 -16.46 3.42
CA LEU A 153 -7.69 -17.44 4.01
C LEU A 153 -7.27 -17.06 5.43
N ILE A 154 -6.98 -15.78 5.67
CA ILE A 154 -6.60 -15.30 7.00
C ILE A 154 -7.76 -15.39 7.98
N ARG A 155 -9.01 -15.07 7.56
CA ARG A 155 -10.21 -15.23 8.39
C ARG A 155 -10.44 -16.67 8.78
N GLU A 156 -10.33 -17.60 7.82
CA GLU A 156 -10.46 -19.04 8.06
C GLU A 156 -9.37 -19.55 9.01
N TRP A 157 -8.13 -19.08 8.83
CA TRP A 157 -7.00 -19.43 9.68
C TRP A 157 -7.18 -18.96 11.12
N VAL A 158 -7.67 -17.74 11.34
CA VAL A 158 -8.01 -17.21 12.68
C VAL A 158 -9.14 -18.01 13.31
N ALA A 159 -10.20 -18.29 12.56
CA ALA A 159 -11.37 -19.04 13.06
C ALA A 159 -11.03 -20.47 13.46
N ALA A 160 -9.95 -21.05 12.92
CA ALA A 160 -9.54 -22.43 13.22
C ALA A 160 -8.89 -22.62 14.60
N SER A 161 -8.53 -21.54 15.34
CA SER A 161 -7.93 -21.64 16.67
C SER A 161 -8.14 -20.36 17.49
N PRO A 162 -8.59 -20.46 18.75
CA PRO A 162 -8.75 -19.30 19.63
C PRO A 162 -7.43 -18.63 20.03
N ALA A 163 -6.29 -19.30 19.83
CA ALA A 163 -4.97 -18.72 20.07
C ALA A 163 -4.57 -17.74 18.95
N ARG A 164 -5.17 -17.88 17.74
CA ARG A 164 -4.79 -17.12 16.57
C ARG A 164 -5.44 -15.76 16.50
N SER A 165 -4.66 -14.79 16.02
CA SER A 165 -5.15 -13.43 15.83
C SER A 165 -4.55 -12.81 14.56
N ALA A 166 -5.31 -11.92 13.92
CA ALA A 166 -4.82 -11.18 12.76
C ALA A 166 -5.26 -9.71 12.78
N ALA A 167 -4.37 -8.84 12.29
CA ALA A 167 -4.72 -7.49 11.89
C ALA A 167 -4.54 -7.35 10.36
N MET A 168 -5.61 -7.00 9.66
CA MET A 168 -5.59 -6.75 8.22
C MET A 168 -5.69 -5.25 7.98
N VAL A 169 -4.73 -4.70 7.24
CA VAL A 169 -4.72 -3.28 6.87
C VAL A 169 -5.06 -3.15 5.40
N ARG A 170 -6.03 -2.30 5.07
CA ARG A 170 -6.44 -1.94 3.71
C ARG A 170 -5.95 -0.50 3.42
N PRO A 171 -4.68 -0.31 3.05
CA PRO A 171 -4.18 1.03 2.78
C PRO A 171 -4.77 1.59 1.51
N SER A 172 -4.98 2.91 1.49
CA SER A 172 -5.19 3.71 0.29
C SER A 172 -3.91 3.76 -0.56
N VAL A 173 -3.85 4.66 -1.55
CA VAL A 173 -2.65 4.80 -2.39
C VAL A 173 -1.46 5.25 -1.55
N ILE A 174 -0.47 4.36 -1.38
CA ILE A 174 0.76 4.66 -0.65
C ILE A 174 1.70 5.48 -1.52
N PHE A 175 2.31 6.53 -0.96
CA PHE A 175 3.31 7.36 -1.61
C PHE A 175 4.52 7.62 -0.70
N GLY A 176 5.62 8.03 -1.31
CA GLY A 176 6.86 8.42 -0.65
C GLY A 176 8.02 8.46 -1.63
N PRO A 177 9.19 8.99 -1.23
CA PRO A 177 10.40 8.98 -2.05
C PRO A 177 10.77 7.57 -2.51
N GLY A 178 11.08 7.40 -3.80
CA GLY A 178 11.44 6.10 -4.38
C GLY A 178 10.27 5.23 -4.84
N ASN A 179 9.02 5.56 -4.49
CA ASN A 179 7.85 4.84 -5.00
C ASN A 179 7.64 5.15 -6.51
N ARG A 180 7.38 4.10 -7.30
CA ARG A 180 7.07 4.20 -8.75
C ARG A 180 5.60 3.94 -9.06
N GLY A 181 4.71 4.10 -8.07
CA GLY A 181 3.27 3.91 -8.19
C GLY A 181 2.51 5.13 -8.78
N ASN A 182 1.19 5.13 -8.56
CA ASN A 182 0.27 6.11 -9.17
C ASN A 182 0.59 7.56 -8.83
N VAL A 183 1.03 7.85 -7.60
CA VAL A 183 1.40 9.22 -7.20
C VAL A 183 2.66 9.69 -7.92
N TYR A 184 3.65 8.80 -8.11
CA TYR A 184 4.83 9.12 -8.91
C TYR A 184 4.47 9.47 -10.37
N VAL A 185 3.61 8.66 -10.99
CA VAL A 185 3.14 8.92 -12.37
C VAL A 185 2.41 10.27 -12.46
N LEU A 186 1.57 10.60 -11.48
CA LEU A 186 0.90 11.89 -11.41
C LEU A 186 1.91 13.04 -11.26
N LEU A 187 2.87 12.92 -10.34
CA LEU A 187 3.92 13.92 -10.16
C LEU A 187 4.77 14.09 -11.42
N GLN A 188 5.10 13.00 -12.13
CA GLN A 188 5.82 13.03 -13.40
C GLN A 188 5.02 13.80 -14.47
N GLN A 189 3.71 13.58 -14.56
CA GLN A 189 2.85 14.32 -15.47
C GLN A 189 2.79 15.81 -15.13
N ILE A 190 2.66 16.17 -13.83
CA ILE A 190 2.66 17.57 -13.37
C ILE A 190 4.02 18.23 -13.65
N ALA A 191 5.12 17.50 -13.47
CA ALA A 191 6.46 18.00 -13.80
C ALA A 191 6.67 18.23 -15.30
N SER A 192 5.90 17.53 -16.15
CA SER A 192 5.94 17.74 -17.60
C SER A 192 5.33 19.09 -18.00
N LYS A 193 5.67 19.60 -19.20
CA LYS A 193 5.11 20.86 -19.73
C LYS A 193 3.65 20.72 -20.21
N PHE A 194 3.13 19.49 -20.29
CA PHE A 194 1.85 19.17 -20.95
C PHE A 194 0.83 18.58 -19.97
N PHE A 195 0.91 18.93 -18.70
CA PHE A 195 -0.09 18.48 -17.73
C PHE A 195 -1.47 19.11 -17.99
N VAL A 196 -2.50 18.27 -18.00
CA VAL A 196 -3.90 18.70 -18.16
C VAL A 196 -4.71 18.18 -16.98
N LEU A 197 -5.43 19.08 -16.32
CA LEU A 197 -6.35 18.71 -15.26
C LEU A 197 -7.65 18.16 -15.87
N LEU A 198 -7.93 16.89 -15.62
CA LEU A 198 -9.14 16.21 -16.07
C LEU A 198 -10.29 16.50 -15.10
N GLY A 199 -11.35 17.16 -15.59
CA GLY A 199 -12.51 17.56 -14.77
C GLY A 199 -12.23 18.72 -13.82
N SER A 200 -13.17 18.99 -12.90
CA SER A 200 -13.05 20.09 -11.92
C SER A 200 -11.90 19.89 -10.94
N GLY A 201 -11.45 18.66 -10.74
CA GLY A 201 -10.49 18.28 -9.72
C GLY A 201 -11.01 18.44 -8.28
N SER A 202 -12.34 18.57 -8.10
CA SER A 202 -12.96 18.68 -6.77
C SER A 202 -13.10 17.33 -6.05
N ASN A 203 -12.90 16.22 -6.76
CA ASN A 203 -12.99 14.87 -6.21
C ASN A 203 -11.86 14.62 -5.20
N PRO A 204 -12.18 14.16 -3.97
CA PRO A 204 -11.20 13.85 -2.95
C PRO A 204 -10.46 12.56 -3.26
N LYS A 205 -9.21 12.49 -2.81
CA LYS A 205 -8.31 11.34 -2.92
C LYS A 205 -7.71 11.01 -1.57
N SER A 206 -8.00 9.83 -1.08
CA SER A 206 -7.26 9.28 0.06
C SER A 206 -5.88 8.80 -0.39
N MET A 207 -4.88 9.24 0.35
CA MET A 207 -3.48 8.82 0.16
C MET A 207 -2.86 8.50 1.52
N ALA A 208 -1.77 7.75 1.50
CA ALA A 208 -1.05 7.39 2.71
C ALA A 208 0.46 7.57 2.50
N PHE A 209 1.10 8.34 3.37
CA PHE A 209 2.57 8.45 3.36
C PHE A 209 3.19 7.16 3.89
N VAL A 210 4.15 6.60 3.16
CA VAL A 210 4.76 5.31 3.48
C VAL A 210 5.31 5.25 4.90
N GLY A 211 5.90 6.33 5.41
CA GLY A 211 6.43 6.36 6.78
C GLY A 211 5.34 6.28 7.85
N ASN A 212 4.14 6.85 7.59
CA ASN A 212 2.99 6.73 8.48
C ASN A 212 2.42 5.31 8.44
N VAL A 213 2.30 4.73 7.25
CA VAL A 213 1.85 3.34 7.07
C VAL A 213 2.79 2.38 7.78
N ALA A 214 4.11 2.51 7.57
CA ALA A 214 5.11 1.65 8.19
C ALA A 214 5.08 1.73 9.72
N ALA A 215 4.96 2.94 10.26
CA ALA A 215 4.84 3.15 11.70
C ALA A 215 3.53 2.53 12.25
N PHE A 216 2.43 2.55 11.50
CA PHE A 216 1.19 1.88 11.88
C PHE A 216 1.34 0.37 11.91
N PHE A 217 2.01 -0.23 10.92
CA PHE A 217 2.29 -1.66 10.92
C PHE A 217 3.16 -2.08 12.12
N ALA A 218 4.18 -1.30 12.47
CA ALA A 218 5.01 -1.55 13.66
C ALA A 218 4.16 -1.44 14.94
N TRP A 219 3.30 -0.43 15.05
CA TRP A 219 2.39 -0.26 16.19
C TRP A 219 1.43 -1.45 16.38
N LEU A 220 0.97 -2.09 15.30
CA LEU A 220 0.12 -3.28 15.37
C LEU A 220 0.82 -4.51 15.95
N VAL A 221 2.15 -4.57 15.91
CA VAL A 221 2.95 -5.64 16.54
C VAL A 221 2.95 -5.51 18.07
N GLU A 222 3.00 -4.29 18.57
CA GLU A 222 3.04 -4.00 20.01
C GLU A 222 1.67 -4.13 20.69
N ARG A 223 0.60 -4.00 19.91
CA ARG A 223 -0.76 -4.01 20.40
C ARG A 223 -1.26 -5.42 20.68
N ARG A 224 -1.89 -5.61 21.85
CA ARG A 224 -2.70 -6.81 22.08
C ARG A 224 -3.91 -6.77 21.16
N ALA A 225 -4.03 -7.78 20.29
CA ALA A 225 -5.08 -7.84 19.31
C ALA A 225 -6.29 -8.59 19.82
N ASP A 226 -7.47 -8.16 19.38
CA ASP A 226 -8.64 -9.01 19.28
C ASP A 226 -8.38 -10.11 18.23
N ALA A 227 -9.23 -11.14 18.18
CA ALA A 227 -9.01 -12.27 17.27
C ALA A 227 -8.81 -11.81 15.81
N LEU A 228 -9.64 -10.87 15.34
CA LEU A 228 -9.54 -10.31 13.98
C LEU A 228 -9.84 -8.82 13.97
N GLU A 229 -8.88 -8.03 13.55
CA GLU A 229 -9.03 -6.59 13.37
C GLU A 229 -8.85 -6.23 11.89
N ILE A 230 -9.65 -5.28 11.38
CA ILE A 230 -9.52 -4.76 10.01
C ILE A 230 -9.49 -3.25 10.08
N TYR A 231 -8.50 -2.66 9.43
CA TYR A 231 -8.30 -1.22 9.38
C TYR A 231 -8.20 -0.71 7.95
N ASN A 232 -9.04 0.22 7.58
CA ASN A 232 -8.73 1.11 6.47
C ASN A 232 -7.62 2.08 6.89
N TYR A 233 -6.66 2.31 6.00
CA TYR A 233 -5.59 3.26 6.27
C TYR A 233 -5.50 4.35 5.21
N ALA A 234 -5.67 5.57 5.62
CA ALA A 234 -5.37 6.77 4.84
C ALA A 234 -4.95 7.90 5.79
N ASP A 235 -4.02 8.74 5.37
CA ASP A 235 -3.73 9.98 6.08
C ASP A 235 -4.85 11.00 5.84
N LYS A 236 -5.29 11.68 6.89
CA LYS A 236 -6.40 12.63 6.85
C LYS A 236 -5.94 14.06 7.22
N PRO A 237 -6.65 15.10 6.74
CA PRO A 237 -7.79 15.06 5.83
C PRO A 237 -7.40 14.77 4.38
N ASP A 238 -8.33 14.16 3.62
CA ASP A 238 -8.11 13.93 2.18
C ASP A 238 -7.76 15.21 1.43
N MET A 239 -7.02 15.08 0.34
CA MET A 239 -6.78 16.18 -0.58
C MET A 239 -7.62 16.00 -1.84
N THR A 240 -8.19 17.09 -2.36
CA THR A 240 -8.79 17.08 -3.70
C THR A 240 -7.69 16.95 -4.77
N VAL A 241 -8.04 16.43 -5.94
CA VAL A 241 -7.12 16.39 -7.08
C VAL A 241 -6.57 17.79 -7.39
N ARG A 242 -7.40 18.83 -7.28
CA ARG A 242 -6.97 20.23 -7.46
C ARG A 242 -5.90 20.65 -6.45
N GLU A 243 -6.09 20.36 -5.17
CA GLU A 243 -5.08 20.65 -4.12
C GLU A 243 -3.78 19.89 -4.37
N ILE A 244 -3.85 18.60 -4.73
CA ILE A 244 -2.68 17.77 -5.06
C ILE A 244 -1.90 18.40 -6.22
N VAL A 245 -2.60 18.78 -7.29
CA VAL A 245 -1.99 19.38 -8.48
C VAL A 245 -1.40 20.75 -8.18
N GLN A 246 -2.09 21.59 -7.40
CA GLN A 246 -1.58 22.91 -7.01
C GLN A 246 -0.34 22.79 -6.11
N LEU A 247 -0.40 21.91 -5.12
CA LEU A 247 0.70 21.69 -4.18
C LEU A 247 1.95 21.17 -4.91
N ALA A 248 1.79 20.19 -5.78
CA ALA A 248 2.89 19.65 -6.60
C ALA A 248 3.41 20.71 -7.58
N GLY A 249 2.51 21.43 -8.27
CA GLY A 249 2.89 22.48 -9.23
C GLY A 249 3.70 23.59 -8.57
N ASN A 250 3.25 24.10 -7.41
CA ASN A 250 3.98 25.10 -6.64
C ASN A 250 5.37 24.59 -6.23
N THR A 251 5.45 23.34 -5.74
CA THR A 251 6.72 22.74 -5.32
C THR A 251 7.70 22.60 -6.49
N LEU A 252 7.21 22.29 -7.68
CA LEU A 252 8.03 22.05 -8.87
C LEU A 252 8.25 23.31 -9.72
N GLY A 253 7.70 24.46 -9.32
CA GLY A 253 7.76 25.69 -10.09
C GLY A 253 7.04 25.59 -11.44
N ARG A 254 5.91 24.88 -11.48
CA ARG A 254 5.08 24.69 -12.67
C ARG A 254 3.75 25.40 -12.52
N SER A 255 3.33 26.10 -13.58
CA SER A 255 1.96 26.61 -13.64
C SER A 255 0.99 25.44 -13.83
N THR A 256 -0.04 25.41 -12.99
CA THR A 256 -1.10 24.40 -13.09
C THR A 256 -2.24 24.92 -13.97
N PRO A 257 -2.87 24.06 -14.79
CA PRO A 257 -3.99 24.46 -15.63
C PRO A 257 -5.15 25.00 -14.77
N ARG A 258 -5.64 26.19 -15.13
CA ARG A 258 -6.78 26.82 -14.44
C ARG A 258 -8.12 26.39 -14.99
N VAL A 259 -8.15 25.93 -16.24
CA VAL A 259 -9.37 25.56 -16.94
C VAL A 259 -9.47 24.04 -17.02
N PRO A 260 -10.50 23.44 -16.40
CA PRO A 260 -10.72 22.00 -16.47
C PRO A 260 -11.26 21.60 -17.85
N LEU A 261 -10.85 20.46 -18.37
CA LEU A 261 -11.49 19.86 -19.52
C LEU A 261 -12.88 19.33 -19.15
N PRO A 262 -13.91 19.56 -19.99
CA PRO A 262 -15.25 19.04 -19.73
C PRO A 262 -15.29 17.50 -19.83
N LYS A 263 -16.20 16.88 -19.06
CA LYS A 263 -16.30 15.40 -18.95
C LYS A 263 -16.38 14.68 -20.29
N PHE A 264 -17.13 15.21 -21.27
CA PHE A 264 -17.26 14.59 -22.60
C PHE A 264 -15.93 14.56 -23.38
N ALA A 265 -15.13 15.63 -23.30
CA ALA A 265 -13.81 15.67 -23.94
C ALA A 265 -12.85 14.66 -23.29
N ILE A 266 -12.92 14.52 -21.97
CA ILE A 266 -12.10 13.56 -21.19
C ILE A 266 -12.43 12.12 -21.59
N LEU A 267 -13.71 11.77 -21.69
CA LEU A 267 -14.15 10.45 -22.13
C LEU A 267 -13.75 10.17 -23.58
N GLY A 268 -13.80 11.19 -24.44
CA GLY A 268 -13.30 11.11 -25.82
C GLY A 268 -11.80 10.79 -25.88
N ILE A 269 -10.98 11.47 -25.09
CA ILE A 269 -9.53 11.21 -24.96
C ILE A 269 -9.27 9.79 -24.45
N GLY A 270 -10.00 9.33 -23.43
CA GLY A 270 -9.88 7.99 -22.90
C GLY A 270 -10.22 6.89 -23.93
N ARG A 271 -11.28 7.10 -24.73
CA ARG A 271 -11.64 6.18 -25.83
C ARG A 271 -10.60 6.17 -26.94
N ALA A 272 -10.09 7.34 -27.32
CA ALA A 272 -9.01 7.44 -28.30
C ALA A 272 -7.74 6.72 -27.80
N GLY A 273 -7.41 6.85 -26.50
CA GLY A 273 -6.32 6.12 -25.87
C GLY A 273 -6.48 4.59 -25.96
N ASN A 274 -7.69 4.06 -25.71
CA ASN A 274 -7.97 2.63 -25.87
C ASN A 274 -7.78 2.17 -27.33
N LEU A 275 -8.18 3.00 -28.30
CA LEU A 275 -7.98 2.69 -29.73
C LEU A 275 -6.49 2.63 -30.07
N VAL A 276 -5.70 3.58 -29.58
CA VAL A 276 -4.23 3.60 -29.75
C VAL A 276 -3.61 2.33 -29.12
N GLU A 277 -4.01 1.93 -27.92
CA GLU A 277 -3.52 0.69 -27.28
C GLU A 277 -3.88 -0.55 -28.13
N HIS A 278 -5.09 -0.59 -28.66
CA HIS A 278 -5.55 -1.70 -29.51
C HIS A 278 -4.72 -1.81 -30.79
N VAL A 279 -4.46 -0.68 -31.46
CA VAL A 279 -3.71 -0.63 -32.72
C VAL A 279 -2.22 -0.87 -32.52
N THR A 280 -1.62 -0.23 -31.51
CA THR A 280 -0.17 -0.28 -31.27
C THR A 280 0.28 -1.48 -30.45
N ARG A 281 -0.67 -2.17 -29.80
CA ARG A 281 -0.40 -3.23 -28.79
C ARG A 281 0.53 -2.79 -27.65
N ARG A 282 0.65 -1.48 -27.44
CA ARG A 282 1.46 -0.89 -26.38
C ARG A 282 0.56 -0.14 -25.39
N PRO A 283 0.82 -0.23 -24.07
CA PRO A 283 0.03 0.50 -23.09
C PRO A 283 0.19 2.01 -23.31
N PHE A 284 -0.94 2.71 -23.42
CA PHE A 284 -0.96 4.16 -23.58
C PHE A 284 -1.19 4.83 -22.21
N THR A 285 -0.54 5.97 -22.01
CA THR A 285 -0.54 6.65 -20.69
C THR A 285 -1.93 7.12 -20.27
N ILE A 286 -2.82 7.43 -21.22
CA ILE A 286 -4.18 7.92 -20.98
C ILE A 286 -5.16 6.96 -21.66
N ASN A 287 -5.75 6.04 -20.89
CA ASN A 287 -6.83 5.17 -21.33
C ASN A 287 -8.09 5.40 -20.47
N LEU A 288 -9.22 4.84 -20.89
CA LEU A 288 -10.51 5.08 -20.25
C LEU A 288 -10.55 4.64 -18.79
N GLU A 289 -9.88 3.54 -18.44
CA GLU A 289 -9.81 3.03 -17.06
C GLU A 289 -9.04 3.99 -16.15
N ARG A 290 -7.87 4.47 -16.60
CA ARG A 290 -7.06 5.45 -15.86
C ARG A 290 -7.79 6.78 -15.70
N VAL A 291 -8.50 7.21 -16.75
CA VAL A 291 -9.34 8.41 -16.70
C VAL A 291 -10.45 8.25 -15.65
N ARG A 292 -11.17 7.12 -15.66
CA ARG A 292 -12.21 6.83 -14.65
C ARG A 292 -11.66 6.82 -13.24
N LYS A 293 -10.54 6.13 -13.00
CA LYS A 293 -9.85 6.11 -11.70
C LYS A 293 -9.43 7.52 -11.26
N PHE A 294 -9.00 8.37 -12.19
CA PHE A 294 -8.57 9.74 -11.87
C PHE A 294 -9.74 10.64 -11.45
N ILE A 295 -10.88 10.55 -12.15
CA ILE A 295 -12.06 11.39 -11.85
C ILE A 295 -12.96 10.81 -10.74
N ALA A 296 -12.81 9.52 -10.39
CA ALA A 296 -13.58 8.91 -9.31
C ALA A 296 -13.29 9.57 -7.96
N ASP A 297 -14.28 9.63 -7.10
CA ASP A 297 -14.11 9.90 -5.68
C ASP A 297 -13.54 8.64 -5.03
N THR A 298 -12.39 8.76 -4.37
CA THR A 298 -11.74 7.64 -3.67
C THR A 298 -11.43 8.02 -2.23
N SER A 299 -12.33 8.73 -1.58
CA SER A 299 -12.26 9.00 -0.15
C SER A 299 -12.52 7.71 0.64
N LEU A 300 -11.51 7.23 1.35
CA LEU A 300 -11.56 6.02 2.15
C LEU A 300 -11.90 6.40 3.60
N PRO A 301 -13.04 5.98 4.17
CA PRO A 301 -13.34 6.14 5.58
C PRO A 301 -12.33 5.38 6.45
N VAL A 302 -11.91 5.98 7.56
CA VAL A 302 -10.90 5.44 8.47
C VAL A 302 -11.38 5.46 9.93
N GLU A 303 -12.64 5.10 10.15
CA GLU A 303 -13.27 5.23 11.47
C GLU A 303 -12.60 4.35 12.52
N ARG A 304 -12.30 3.10 12.21
CA ARG A 304 -11.63 2.19 13.14
C ARG A 304 -10.21 2.68 13.47
N LEU A 305 -9.49 3.17 12.47
CA LEU A 305 -8.18 3.78 12.68
C LEU A 305 -8.28 5.00 13.61
N SER A 306 -9.24 5.90 13.39
CA SER A 306 -9.45 7.09 14.23
C SER A 306 -9.81 6.74 15.68
N LYS A 307 -10.55 5.64 15.90
CA LYS A 307 -10.93 5.15 17.23
C LYS A 307 -9.84 4.31 17.92
N SER A 308 -8.80 3.89 17.20
CA SER A 308 -7.76 3.00 17.70
C SER A 308 -6.78 3.65 18.68
N GLY A 309 -6.76 4.97 18.77
CA GLY A 309 -5.73 5.73 19.49
C GLY A 309 -4.44 5.95 18.70
N TRP A 310 -4.39 5.49 17.44
CA TRP A 310 -3.25 5.75 16.56
C TRP A 310 -3.12 7.22 16.18
N VAL A 311 -1.89 7.72 16.22
CA VAL A 311 -1.55 9.07 15.76
C VAL A 311 -0.41 8.98 14.75
N ALA A 312 -0.66 9.46 13.55
CA ALA A 312 0.35 9.46 12.47
C ALA A 312 1.54 10.36 12.85
N PRO A 313 2.78 9.85 12.79
CA PRO A 313 3.94 10.62 13.22
C PRO A 313 4.37 11.73 12.27
N PHE A 314 3.92 11.69 11.02
CA PHE A 314 4.31 12.68 10.01
C PHE A 314 3.10 13.40 9.43
N ASP A 315 3.24 14.72 9.21
CA ASP A 315 2.32 15.48 8.37
C ASP A 315 2.45 15.03 6.90
N PHE A 316 1.44 14.36 6.39
CA PHE A 316 1.48 13.76 5.06
C PHE A 316 1.50 14.81 3.94
N ARG A 317 0.88 16.00 4.13
CA ARG A 317 0.93 17.10 3.16
C ARG A 317 2.36 17.63 3.00
N LYS A 318 3.06 17.81 4.12
CA LYS A 318 4.48 18.16 4.12
C LYS A 318 5.32 17.07 3.45
N LYS A 319 5.05 15.80 3.76
CA LYS A 319 5.74 14.65 3.14
C LYS A 319 5.43 14.50 1.65
N PHE A 320 4.25 14.92 1.20
CA PHE A 320 3.93 14.98 -0.22
C PHE A 320 4.81 16.01 -0.96
N VAL A 321 4.96 17.22 -0.40
CA VAL A 321 5.86 18.26 -0.92
C VAL A 321 7.31 17.76 -0.98
N GLU A 322 7.80 17.15 0.11
CA GLU A 322 9.15 16.57 0.17
C GLU A 322 9.33 15.48 -0.90
N THR A 323 8.32 14.62 -1.10
CA THR A 323 8.34 13.57 -2.14
C THR A 323 8.39 14.17 -3.54
N ALA A 324 7.55 15.18 -3.82
CA ALA A 324 7.55 15.85 -5.12
C ALA A 324 8.90 16.52 -5.43
N ALA A 325 9.47 17.21 -4.44
CA ALA A 325 10.79 17.85 -4.56
C ALA A 325 11.92 16.81 -4.76
N PHE A 326 11.88 15.69 -4.03
CA PHE A 326 12.85 14.59 -4.17
C PHE A 326 12.83 13.99 -5.58
N GLU A 327 11.63 13.73 -6.12
CA GLU A 327 11.47 13.03 -7.39
C GLU A 327 11.73 13.93 -8.61
N PHE A 328 11.31 15.20 -8.55
CA PHE A 328 11.26 16.08 -9.73
C PHE A 328 11.75 17.52 -9.47
N GLY A 329 12.29 17.82 -8.28
CA GLY A 329 12.85 19.14 -7.96
C GLY A 329 14.09 19.47 -8.80
N LYS A 330 14.34 20.77 -9.01
CA LYS A 330 15.45 21.28 -9.84
C LYS A 330 16.86 20.90 -9.35
N ASN A 331 16.99 20.48 -8.09
CA ASN A 331 18.29 20.14 -7.48
C ASN A 331 18.65 18.65 -7.55
N ARG A 332 18.02 17.87 -8.43
CA ARG A 332 18.45 16.50 -8.66
C ARG A 332 19.84 16.54 -9.33
N LYS A 333 20.92 16.43 -8.53
CA LYS A 333 22.24 16.09 -9.07
C LYS A 333 22.10 14.72 -9.73
N THR A 334 22.30 14.69 -11.04
CA THR A 334 22.43 13.50 -11.88
C THR A 334 23.54 12.59 -11.39
#